data_8375d088bfbf77c58a1d19832b06ecd9
#
_entry.id   8375d088bfbf77c58a1d19832b06ecd9
#
_cell.length_a   1.000
_cell.length_b   1.000
_cell.length_c   1.000
_cell.angle_alpha   90.00
_cell.angle_beta   90.00
_cell.angle_gamma   90.00
#
_symmetry.space_group_name_H-M   'P 1'
#
loop_
_entity.id
_entity.type
_entity.pdbx_description
1 polymer ?
#
loop_
_entity_poly.entity_id
_entity_poly.type
_entity_poly.pdbx_seq_one_letter_code
_entity_poly.pdbx_strand_id
1 'polypeptide(L)'
;MVDVDQAYGNCPQYIHRHDVDASVLAPAGAPGFEHGTALTPAAQALVAGADTFFLGTTHPTRGNDASHRGGPAGFVRVTSPTQLWWPHFPGHNMFNSFCNLAVDDEAALLFSDFATGATVQMSGTARLQWTQPGEPGDDGGVGRRVEFSAASVVTRGPLPR
;
A
#
# COMPACT_ATOMS: atom_id res chain seq x y z
N MET A 1 -22.92 -11.04 13.09
CA MET A 1 -22.92 -11.98 11.93
C MET A 1 -22.34 -11.19 10.78
N VAL A 2 -21.43 -11.76 10.01
CA VAL A 2 -20.88 -11.13 8.81
C VAL A 2 -21.39 -11.94 7.63
N ASP A 3 -22.09 -11.28 6.71
CA ASP A 3 -22.52 -11.90 5.46
C ASP A 3 -21.45 -11.60 4.39
N VAL A 4 -21.04 -12.64 3.67
CA VAL A 4 -20.00 -12.54 2.63
C VAL A 4 -20.69 -12.43 1.28
N ASP A 5 -20.62 -11.26 0.63
CA ASP A 5 -21.16 -11.05 -0.71
C ASP A 5 -20.21 -11.58 -1.79
N GLN A 6 -18.89 -11.42 -1.59
CA GLN A 6 -17.88 -11.83 -2.56
C GLN A 6 -16.66 -12.42 -1.84
N ALA A 7 -16.10 -13.47 -2.41
CA ALA A 7 -14.82 -14.03 -2.00
C ALA A 7 -14.04 -14.49 -3.22
N TYR A 8 -12.82 -14.01 -3.37
CA TYR A 8 -11.92 -14.38 -4.47
C TYR A 8 -10.47 -14.42 -4.00
N GLY A 9 -9.65 -15.21 -4.69
CA GLY A 9 -8.23 -15.30 -4.39
C GLY A 9 -7.44 -14.16 -5.04
N ASN A 10 -6.46 -13.64 -4.33
CA ASN A 10 -5.47 -12.72 -4.92
C ASN A 10 -4.45 -13.49 -5.78
N CYS A 11 -3.86 -12.81 -6.77
CA CYS A 11 -2.75 -13.36 -7.52
C CYS A 11 -1.57 -13.65 -6.57
N PRO A 12 -1.00 -14.88 -6.53
CA PRO A 12 0.10 -15.21 -5.63
C PRO A 12 1.44 -14.60 -6.05
N GLN A 13 1.53 -14.03 -7.24
CA GLN A 13 2.75 -13.40 -7.74
C GLN A 13 3.10 -12.18 -6.90
N TYR A 14 4.39 -12.04 -6.54
CA TYR A 14 4.92 -10.98 -5.69
C TYR A 14 4.43 -11.02 -4.22
N ILE A 15 3.87 -12.14 -3.75
CA ILE A 15 3.65 -12.36 -2.32
C ILE A 15 4.95 -12.88 -1.71
N HIS A 16 5.54 -12.10 -0.82
CA HIS A 16 6.74 -12.46 -0.09
C HIS A 16 6.37 -13.13 1.23
N ARG A 17 7.13 -14.15 1.61
CA ARG A 17 7.00 -14.77 2.93
C ARG A 17 7.70 -13.89 3.96
N HIS A 18 6.98 -13.52 5.01
CA HIS A 18 7.51 -12.85 6.17
C HIS A 18 7.37 -13.75 7.41
N ASP A 19 8.43 -13.87 8.17
CA ASP A 19 8.37 -14.53 9.47
C ASP A 19 7.95 -13.47 10.51
N VAL A 20 6.81 -13.71 11.15
CA VAL A 20 6.24 -12.80 12.14
C VAL A 20 6.44 -13.41 13.52
N ASP A 21 7.14 -12.73 14.42
CA ASP A 21 7.20 -13.12 15.82
C ASP A 21 5.86 -12.84 16.51
N ALA A 22 5.30 -13.85 17.15
CA ALA A 22 4.02 -13.70 17.87
C ALA A 22 4.04 -12.63 18.96
N SER A 23 5.22 -12.34 19.53
CA SER A 23 5.39 -11.26 20.52
C SER A 23 5.15 -9.87 19.93
N VAL A 24 5.35 -9.70 18.65
CA VAL A 24 5.12 -8.45 17.91
C VAL A 24 3.62 -8.18 17.70
N LEU A 25 2.80 -9.24 17.63
CA LEU A 25 1.36 -9.14 17.39
C LEU A 25 0.57 -8.66 18.61
N ALA A 26 1.09 -8.85 19.83
CA ALA A 26 0.44 -8.45 21.07
C ALA A 26 1.44 -7.87 22.06
N PRO A 27 2.09 -6.74 21.76
CA PRO A 27 3.06 -6.13 22.67
C PRO A 27 2.34 -5.66 23.95
N ALA A 28 2.88 -6.06 25.11
CA ALA A 28 2.48 -5.49 26.39
C ALA A 28 2.83 -3.99 26.34
N GLY A 29 1.83 -3.11 26.46
CA GLY A 29 2.02 -1.66 26.34
C GLY A 29 2.22 -1.22 24.89
N ALA A 30 1.26 -1.55 24.03
CA ALA A 30 1.30 -1.14 22.62
C ALA A 30 1.58 0.36 22.48
N PRO A 31 2.58 0.77 21.69
CA PRO A 31 2.85 2.18 21.43
C PRO A 31 1.59 2.84 20.88
N GLY A 32 1.37 4.08 21.28
CA GLY A 32 0.23 4.87 20.81
C GLY A 32 0.26 5.06 19.31
N PHE A 33 -0.88 5.47 18.77
CA PHE A 33 -0.96 5.94 17.39
C PHE A 33 -0.56 7.40 17.33
N GLU A 34 0.27 7.75 16.36
CA GLU A 34 0.59 9.13 16.00
C GLU A 34 -0.16 9.50 14.73
N HIS A 35 -0.79 10.67 14.74
CA HIS A 35 -1.61 11.17 13.65
C HIS A 35 -0.96 12.39 13.02
N GLY A 36 -0.99 12.48 11.71
CA GLY A 36 -0.45 13.59 10.94
C GLY A 36 -1.05 13.65 9.53
N THR A 37 -0.56 14.60 8.74
CA THR A 37 -0.94 14.77 7.33
C THR A 37 0.21 14.48 6.38
N ALA A 38 1.38 14.14 6.92
CA ALA A 38 2.60 13.88 6.16
C ALA A 38 3.44 12.78 6.81
N LEU A 39 4.18 12.04 6.01
CA LEU A 39 5.13 11.03 6.46
C LEU A 39 6.32 11.69 7.17
N THR A 40 6.63 11.25 8.38
CA THR A 40 7.89 11.56 9.04
C THR A 40 9.06 10.90 8.28
N PRO A 41 10.32 11.33 8.46
CA PRO A 41 11.47 10.66 7.83
C PRO A 41 11.52 9.16 8.12
N ALA A 42 11.19 8.73 9.34
CA ALA A 42 11.15 7.34 9.73
C ALA A 42 10.03 6.56 9.00
N ALA A 43 8.84 7.15 8.86
CA ALA A 43 7.75 6.57 8.09
C ALA A 43 8.09 6.48 6.59
N GLN A 44 8.76 7.49 6.03
CA GLN A 44 9.26 7.45 4.65
C GLN A 44 10.26 6.30 4.45
N ALA A 45 11.16 6.08 5.40
CA ALA A 45 12.13 4.99 5.32
C ALA A 45 11.44 3.60 5.33
N LEU A 46 10.42 3.41 6.19
CA LEU A 46 9.63 2.18 6.22
C LEU A 46 8.92 1.95 4.89
N VAL A 47 8.22 2.96 4.37
CA VAL A 47 7.49 2.88 3.09
C VAL A 47 8.46 2.61 1.93
N ALA A 48 9.58 3.34 1.88
CA ALA A 48 10.57 3.20 0.81
C ALA A 48 11.33 1.86 0.85
N GLY A 49 11.41 1.20 2.00
CA GLY A 49 12.03 -0.12 2.14
C GLY A 49 11.06 -1.30 1.95
N ALA A 50 9.76 -1.03 1.86
CA ALA A 50 8.75 -2.08 1.80
C ALA A 50 8.84 -2.89 0.49
N ASP A 51 8.58 -4.19 0.59
CA ASP A 51 8.37 -5.12 -0.52
C ASP A 51 6.88 -5.49 -0.67
N THR A 52 6.05 -5.04 0.27
CA THR A 52 4.64 -5.38 0.40
C THR A 52 3.87 -4.23 1.03
N PHE A 53 2.66 -3.98 0.54
CA PHE A 53 1.64 -3.17 1.22
C PHE A 53 0.23 -3.63 0.83
N PHE A 54 -0.77 -3.14 1.56
CA PHE A 54 -2.19 -3.38 1.26
C PHE A 54 -2.82 -2.09 0.76
N LEU A 55 -3.55 -2.20 -0.34
CA LEU A 55 -4.30 -1.12 -0.98
C LEU A 55 -5.79 -1.33 -0.73
N GLY A 56 -6.44 -0.37 -0.09
CA GLY A 56 -7.89 -0.26 0.00
C GLY A 56 -8.41 0.73 -1.03
N THR A 57 -9.48 0.35 -1.74
CA THR A 57 -10.19 1.22 -2.69
C THR A 57 -11.70 1.09 -2.49
N THR A 58 -12.44 2.10 -2.91
CA THR A 58 -13.89 2.13 -2.78
C THR A 58 -14.57 2.16 -4.15
N HIS A 59 -15.83 1.73 -4.17
CA HIS A 59 -16.70 1.90 -5.34
C HIS A 59 -18.10 2.27 -4.85
N PRO A 60 -18.75 3.30 -5.39
CA PRO A 60 -20.02 3.81 -4.88
C PRO A 60 -21.15 2.78 -4.78
N THR A 61 -21.12 1.72 -5.59
CA THR A 61 -22.18 0.72 -5.67
C THR A 61 -21.74 -0.73 -5.52
N ARG A 62 -20.40 -1.00 -5.51
CA ARG A 62 -19.85 -2.37 -5.43
C ARG A 62 -19.15 -2.65 -4.11
N GLY A 63 -19.10 -1.66 -3.21
CA GLY A 63 -18.43 -1.77 -1.92
C GLY A 63 -16.92 -1.56 -2.00
N ASN A 64 -16.21 -2.04 -0.99
CA ASN A 64 -14.78 -1.81 -0.81
C ASN A 64 -13.98 -3.03 -1.28
N ASP A 65 -12.79 -2.77 -1.80
CA ASP A 65 -11.80 -3.79 -2.16
C ASP A 65 -10.53 -3.56 -1.33
N ALA A 66 -9.94 -4.64 -0.85
CA ALA A 66 -8.62 -4.63 -0.22
C ALA A 66 -7.73 -5.64 -0.94
N SER A 67 -6.61 -5.16 -1.47
CA SER A 67 -5.71 -5.99 -2.26
C SER A 67 -4.26 -5.87 -1.80
N HIS A 68 -3.55 -6.99 -1.82
CA HIS A 68 -2.11 -7.05 -1.64
C HIS A 68 -1.40 -6.45 -2.85
N ARG A 69 -0.37 -5.66 -2.59
CA ARG A 69 0.58 -5.13 -3.58
C ARG A 69 1.98 -5.50 -3.15
N GLY A 70 2.72 -6.15 -4.02
CA GLY A 70 4.08 -6.59 -3.75
C GLY A 70 5.00 -6.34 -4.93
N GLY A 71 6.29 -6.29 -4.65
CA GLY A 71 7.36 -6.07 -5.62
C GLY A 71 8.73 -6.26 -4.99
N PRO A 72 9.82 -5.99 -5.71
CA PRO A 72 11.15 -5.92 -5.10
C PRO A 72 11.14 -4.91 -3.97
N ALA A 73 11.91 -5.14 -2.90
CA ALA A 73 12.06 -4.17 -1.81
C ALA A 73 12.40 -2.78 -2.40
N GLY A 74 11.68 -1.75 -1.97
CA GLY A 74 11.82 -0.41 -2.49
C GLY A 74 11.10 -0.13 -3.81
N PHE A 75 10.16 -0.97 -4.23
CA PHE A 75 9.34 -0.70 -5.42
C PHE A 75 8.42 0.51 -5.27
N VAL A 76 8.09 0.90 -4.04
CA VAL A 76 7.34 2.12 -3.75
C VAL A 76 8.30 3.31 -3.70
N ARG A 77 8.03 4.31 -4.49
CA ARG A 77 8.84 5.53 -4.62
C ARG A 77 8.20 6.68 -3.84
N VAL A 78 8.80 7.07 -2.74
CA VAL A 78 8.41 8.26 -1.97
C VAL A 78 9.04 9.49 -2.62
N THR A 79 8.23 10.37 -3.19
CA THR A 79 8.69 11.58 -3.89
C THR A 79 8.62 12.83 -3.01
N SER A 80 7.76 12.81 -1.98
CA SER A 80 7.66 13.85 -0.96
C SER A 80 7.02 13.28 0.31
N PRO A 81 6.96 14.02 1.42
CA PRO A 81 6.27 13.55 2.63
C PRO A 81 4.78 13.23 2.45
N THR A 82 4.16 13.67 1.36
CA THR A 82 2.75 13.46 1.07
C THR A 82 2.49 12.75 -0.25
N GLN A 83 3.55 12.44 -1.02
CA GLN A 83 3.38 11.85 -2.34
C GLN A 83 4.28 10.63 -2.53
N LEU A 84 3.71 9.60 -3.10
CA LEU A 84 4.42 8.41 -3.50
C LEU A 84 3.78 7.80 -4.75
N TRP A 85 4.48 6.88 -5.39
CA TRP A 85 3.96 6.10 -6.49
C TRP A 85 4.55 4.69 -6.48
N TRP A 86 3.87 3.76 -7.17
CA TRP A 86 4.37 2.42 -7.39
C TRP A 86 4.04 1.93 -8.79
N PRO A 87 4.92 1.11 -9.40
CA PRO A 87 4.67 0.53 -10.70
C PRO A 87 3.64 -0.60 -10.61
N HIS A 88 2.96 -0.84 -11.71
CA HIS A 88 2.20 -2.06 -11.90
C HIS A 88 3.09 -3.09 -12.59
N PHE A 89 3.14 -4.30 -12.04
CA PHE A 89 3.96 -5.38 -12.56
C PHE A 89 3.18 -6.35 -13.46
N PRO A 90 3.86 -7.06 -14.40
CA PRO A 90 3.23 -8.11 -15.21
C PRO A 90 2.60 -9.20 -14.32
N GLY A 91 1.48 -9.76 -14.76
CA GLY A 91 0.80 -10.82 -14.03
C GLY A 91 -0.22 -10.36 -12.99
N HIS A 92 -0.24 -9.10 -12.61
CA HIS A 92 -1.32 -8.51 -11.81
C HIS A 92 -2.57 -8.26 -12.67
N ASN A 93 -3.27 -9.33 -13.05
CA ASN A 93 -4.40 -9.25 -13.97
C ASN A 93 -5.75 -9.03 -13.29
N MET A 94 -5.79 -8.90 -11.97
CA MET A 94 -6.99 -8.51 -11.24
C MET A 94 -7.08 -6.98 -11.19
N PHE A 95 -7.97 -6.43 -11.99
CA PHE A 95 -8.12 -4.98 -12.14
C PHE A 95 -9.17 -4.36 -11.20
N ASN A 96 -9.67 -5.09 -10.19
CA ASN A 96 -10.71 -4.61 -9.29
C ASN A 96 -10.37 -3.24 -8.69
N SER A 97 -9.19 -3.11 -8.09
CA SER A 97 -8.75 -1.82 -7.53
C SER A 97 -8.63 -0.72 -8.60
N PHE A 98 -8.16 -1.05 -9.81
CA PHE A 98 -8.06 -0.06 -10.89
C PHE A 98 -9.42 0.36 -11.42
N CYS A 99 -10.38 -0.59 -11.49
CA CYS A 99 -11.76 -0.25 -11.85
C CYS A 99 -12.39 0.67 -10.79
N ASN A 100 -12.09 0.46 -9.51
CA ASN A 100 -12.54 1.34 -8.45
C ASN A 100 -11.90 2.72 -8.60
N LEU A 101 -10.59 2.81 -8.73
CA LEU A 101 -9.85 4.07 -8.89
C LEU A 101 -10.23 4.86 -10.15
N ALA A 102 -10.79 4.21 -11.16
CA ALA A 102 -11.31 4.90 -12.35
C ALA A 102 -12.63 5.63 -12.10
N VAL A 103 -13.36 5.28 -11.02
CA VAL A 103 -14.66 5.85 -10.65
C VAL A 103 -14.54 6.72 -9.41
N ASP A 104 -13.72 6.31 -8.46
CA ASP A 104 -13.53 6.96 -7.17
C ASP A 104 -12.04 6.89 -6.82
N ASP A 105 -11.37 8.03 -6.74
CA ASP A 105 -9.94 8.11 -6.50
C ASP A 105 -9.56 8.01 -5.00
N GLU A 106 -10.54 7.87 -4.11
CA GLU A 106 -10.26 7.61 -2.69
C GLU A 106 -9.57 6.26 -2.48
N ALA A 107 -8.49 6.30 -1.72
CA ALA A 107 -7.69 5.12 -1.44
C ALA A 107 -7.06 5.17 -0.05
N ALA A 108 -6.77 3.97 0.48
CA ALA A 108 -6.02 3.80 1.70
C ALA A 108 -4.86 2.82 1.49
N LEU A 109 -3.73 3.10 2.13
CA LEU A 109 -2.54 2.26 2.10
C LEU A 109 -2.19 1.81 3.51
N LEU A 110 -1.80 0.54 3.66
CA LEU A 110 -1.25 0.00 4.90
C LEU A 110 0.10 -0.65 4.61
N PHE A 111 1.15 -0.10 5.18
CA PHE A 111 2.48 -0.69 5.23
C PHE A 111 2.72 -1.28 6.61
N SER A 112 3.36 -2.44 6.65
CA SER A 112 3.72 -3.13 7.90
C SER A 112 5.17 -3.58 7.84
N ASP A 113 5.93 -3.26 8.87
CA ASP A 113 7.19 -3.92 9.15
C ASP A 113 6.90 -5.19 9.96
N PHE A 114 7.01 -6.33 9.33
CA PHE A 114 6.70 -7.63 9.94
C PHE A 114 7.70 -8.04 11.02
N ALA A 115 8.89 -7.44 11.05
CA ALA A 115 9.91 -7.72 12.05
C ALA A 115 9.67 -6.95 13.36
N THR A 116 9.16 -5.72 13.27
CA THR A 116 8.98 -4.84 14.44
C THR A 116 7.51 -4.63 14.81
N GLY A 117 6.57 -4.95 13.92
CA GLY A 117 5.15 -4.64 14.07
C GLY A 117 4.81 -3.16 13.89
N ALA A 118 5.75 -2.35 13.42
CA ALA A 118 5.48 -0.97 13.07
C ALA A 118 4.56 -0.90 11.86
N THR A 119 3.65 0.08 11.85
CA THR A 119 2.72 0.29 10.73
C THR A 119 2.67 1.75 10.32
N VAL A 120 2.49 1.96 9.03
CA VAL A 120 2.15 3.25 8.43
C VAL A 120 0.85 3.08 7.66
N GLN A 121 -0.18 3.80 8.06
CA GLN A 121 -1.47 3.84 7.39
C GLN A 121 -1.64 5.23 6.77
N MET A 122 -2.11 5.27 5.55
CA MET A 122 -2.38 6.52 4.84
C MET A 122 -3.76 6.47 4.21
N SER A 123 -4.47 7.60 4.24
CA SER A 123 -5.68 7.82 3.46
C SER A 123 -5.47 9.04 2.55
N GLY A 124 -6.04 8.99 1.37
CA GLY A 124 -5.87 10.05 0.39
C GLY A 124 -6.44 9.66 -0.96
N THR A 125 -5.84 10.15 -2.04
CA THR A 125 -6.27 9.86 -3.41
C THR A 125 -5.20 9.13 -4.20
N ALA A 126 -5.63 8.17 -5.04
CA ALA A 126 -4.76 7.40 -5.91
C ALA A 126 -5.24 7.50 -7.37
N ARG A 127 -4.31 7.68 -8.30
CA ARG A 127 -4.61 7.81 -9.73
C ARG A 127 -3.72 6.91 -10.57
N LEU A 128 -4.35 6.17 -11.47
CA LEU A 128 -3.64 5.37 -12.46
C LEU A 128 -3.06 6.29 -13.54
N GLN A 129 -1.76 6.17 -13.75
CA GLN A 129 -1.03 6.86 -14.82
C GLN A 129 -0.56 5.86 -15.86
N TRP A 130 -0.77 6.21 -17.12
CA TRP A 130 -0.29 5.46 -18.27
C TRP A 130 1.04 6.05 -18.72
N THR A 131 2.04 5.18 -18.87
CA THR A 131 3.36 5.51 -19.40
C THR A 131 3.63 4.62 -20.62
N GLN A 132 4.69 4.89 -21.35
CA GLN A 132 5.12 3.97 -22.42
C GLN A 132 5.92 2.81 -21.79
N PRO A 133 5.66 1.55 -22.16
CA PRO A 133 6.45 0.43 -21.68
C PRO A 133 7.94 0.60 -21.97
N GLY A 134 8.78 0.49 -20.94
CA GLY A 134 10.23 0.63 -21.03
C GLY A 134 10.76 2.06 -21.01
N GLU A 135 9.92 3.08 -20.93
CA GLU A 135 10.34 4.47 -20.76
C GLU A 135 10.72 4.77 -19.30
N PRO A 136 11.49 5.83 -19.04
CA PRO A 136 11.80 6.28 -17.68
C PRO A 136 10.53 6.47 -16.85
N GLY A 137 10.48 5.81 -15.68
CA GLY A 137 9.31 5.80 -14.79
C GLY A 137 8.34 4.64 -15.00
N ASP A 138 8.61 3.74 -15.96
CA ASP A 138 7.94 2.45 -16.12
C ASP A 138 8.77 1.33 -15.48
N ASP A 139 8.96 1.39 -14.16
CA ASP A 139 9.74 0.40 -13.40
C ASP A 139 9.10 -1.01 -13.44
N GLY A 140 7.81 -1.10 -13.78
CA GLY A 140 7.07 -2.36 -13.90
C GLY A 140 7.11 -3.01 -15.28
N GLY A 141 7.57 -2.30 -16.31
CA GLY A 141 7.66 -2.79 -17.69
C GLY A 141 6.33 -2.99 -18.42
N VAL A 142 5.22 -2.46 -17.89
CA VAL A 142 3.87 -2.61 -18.46
C VAL A 142 3.18 -1.28 -18.78
N GLY A 143 3.91 -0.17 -18.70
CA GLY A 143 3.42 1.17 -19.04
C GLY A 143 2.33 1.67 -18.09
N ARG A 144 2.36 1.28 -16.81
CA ARG A 144 1.36 1.69 -15.82
C ARG A 144 1.99 1.88 -14.44
N ARG A 145 1.60 2.94 -13.76
CA ARG A 145 1.90 3.19 -12.36
C ARG A 145 0.71 3.82 -11.67
N VAL A 146 0.68 3.78 -10.35
CA VAL A 146 -0.31 4.48 -9.53
C VAL A 146 0.41 5.56 -8.74
N GLU A 147 -0.09 6.78 -8.80
CA GLU A 147 0.37 7.92 -7.99
C GLU A 147 -0.61 8.13 -6.84
N PHE A 148 -0.08 8.34 -5.64
CA PHE A 148 -0.86 8.52 -4.43
C PHE A 148 -0.48 9.82 -3.73
N SER A 149 -1.50 10.56 -3.29
CA SER A 149 -1.38 11.79 -2.49
C SER A 149 -2.05 11.58 -1.13
N ALA A 150 -1.26 11.61 -0.06
CA ALA A 150 -1.75 11.44 1.31
C ALA A 150 -2.46 12.70 1.81
N ALA A 151 -3.63 12.51 2.41
CA ALA A 151 -4.37 13.52 3.17
C ALA A 151 -4.26 13.29 4.69
N SER A 152 -4.14 12.03 5.11
CA SER A 152 -3.97 11.63 6.49
C SER A 152 -2.95 10.50 6.61
N VAL A 153 -2.16 10.55 7.67
CA VAL A 153 -1.15 9.53 8.00
C VAL A 153 -1.31 9.13 9.45
N VAL A 154 -1.34 7.83 9.71
CA VAL A 154 -1.35 7.26 11.06
C VAL A 154 -0.18 6.30 11.17
N THR A 155 0.66 6.48 12.16
CA THR A 155 1.79 5.57 12.43
C THR A 155 1.64 4.90 13.77
N ARG A 156 2.15 3.66 13.88
CA ARG A 156 2.19 2.90 15.12
C ARG A 156 3.49 2.11 15.20
N GLY A 157 4.05 2.06 16.39
CA GLY A 157 5.18 1.21 16.69
C GLY A 157 6.54 1.88 16.56
N PRO A 158 7.62 1.13 16.82
CA PRO A 158 8.97 1.65 16.70
C PRO A 158 9.32 1.79 15.22
N LEU A 159 9.10 2.99 14.67
CA LEU A 159 9.58 3.30 13.32
C LEU A 159 11.12 3.29 13.28
N PRO A 160 11.73 2.89 12.16
CA PRO A 160 13.18 2.95 11.99
C PRO A 160 13.70 4.38 12.22
N ARG A 161 14.82 4.50 12.89
CA ARG A 161 15.50 5.79 13.16
C ARG A 161 16.33 6.23 11.98
#